data_e969be3110fdeb912967818039fe7490
#
_entry.id   e969be3110fdeb912967818039fe7490
#
_cell.length_a   1.000
_cell.length_b   1.000
_cell.length_c   1.000
_cell.angle_alpha   90.00
_cell.angle_beta   90.00
_cell.angle_gamma   90.00
#
_symmetry.space_group_name_H-M   'P 1'
#
loop_
_entity.id
_entity.type
_entity.pdbx_description
1 polymer ?
#
loop_
_entity_poly.entity_id
_entity_poly.type
_entity_poly.pdbx_seq_one_letter_code
_entity_poly.pdbx_strand_id
1 'polypeptide(L)'
;GRSTPHSELEENTTHHLIEDIEKLRQLLKIQSWHVFGGSWGSTLSLIYAIQHTEKVLSLTLRGIFLCRQHELTWFYQKGASEIFPEEFDLYQSVIPLNERGNLINAFHKRLTSQDRSERTQAAHAWTRWEMSTSYLKPKEFSINKATNDNFSDSFARIECHYFINNIFLEENYIPVSYTHLTLPTK
;
A
#
# COMPACT_ATOMS: atom_id res chain seq x y z
N GLY A 1 -9.02 -3.24 -8.38
CA GLY A 1 -8.79 -4.63 -8.65
C GLY A 1 -9.97 -5.33 -9.30
N ARG A 2 -9.83 -6.64 -9.48
CA ARG A 2 -10.91 -7.50 -10.01
C ARG A 2 -11.55 -8.37 -8.94
N SER A 3 -11.07 -8.27 -7.70
CA SER A 3 -11.63 -8.99 -6.56
C SER A 3 -13.02 -8.49 -6.21
N THR A 4 -13.83 -9.35 -5.64
CA THR A 4 -15.17 -9.05 -5.17
C THR A 4 -15.28 -9.44 -3.69
N PRO A 5 -15.99 -8.65 -2.88
CA PRO A 5 -16.65 -7.37 -3.21
C PRO A 5 -15.64 -6.29 -3.62
N HIS A 6 -16.05 -5.37 -4.54
CA HIS A 6 -15.16 -4.33 -5.04
C HIS A 6 -14.86 -3.28 -3.96
N SER A 7 -13.58 -2.96 -3.78
CA SER A 7 -13.08 -1.95 -2.83
C SER A 7 -13.50 -2.19 -1.36
N GLU A 8 -13.84 -3.44 -1.01
CA GLU A 8 -14.28 -3.77 0.35
C GLU A 8 -13.11 -3.66 1.34
N LEU A 9 -13.40 -3.09 2.51
CA LEU A 9 -12.43 -2.86 3.58
C LEU A 9 -12.66 -3.78 4.80
N GLU A 10 -13.85 -4.36 4.92
CA GLU A 10 -14.17 -5.32 5.97
C GLU A 10 -13.36 -6.60 5.76
N GLU A 11 -12.81 -7.15 6.84
CA GLU A 11 -11.91 -8.31 6.79
C GLU A 11 -10.72 -8.16 5.82
N ASN A 12 -10.36 -6.93 5.47
CA ASN A 12 -9.22 -6.61 4.62
C ASN A 12 -8.08 -6.04 5.46
N THR A 13 -7.36 -6.92 6.14
CA THR A 13 -6.21 -6.58 6.98
C THR A 13 -4.98 -7.38 6.57
N THR A 14 -3.82 -6.99 7.06
CA THR A 14 -2.57 -7.74 6.82
C THR A 14 -2.68 -9.20 7.28
N HIS A 15 -3.34 -9.44 8.41
CA HIS A 15 -3.52 -10.80 8.93
C HIS A 15 -4.36 -11.66 7.99
N HIS A 16 -5.48 -11.14 7.49
CA HIS A 16 -6.32 -11.85 6.50
C HIS A 16 -5.55 -12.16 5.21
N LEU A 17 -4.72 -11.22 4.73
CA LEU A 17 -3.90 -11.48 3.54
C LEU A 17 -2.87 -12.60 3.76
N ILE A 18 -2.24 -12.64 4.94
CA ILE A 18 -1.29 -13.71 5.30
C ILE A 18 -2.01 -15.06 5.37
N GLU A 19 -3.19 -15.10 6.00
CA GLU A 19 -4.01 -16.32 6.06
C GLU A 19 -4.42 -16.80 4.66
N ASP A 20 -4.81 -15.89 3.80
CA ASP A 20 -5.21 -16.22 2.43
C ASP A 20 -4.02 -16.75 1.60
N ILE A 21 -2.82 -16.21 1.78
CA ILE A 21 -1.59 -16.73 1.19
C ILE A 21 -1.36 -18.19 1.65
N GLU A 22 -1.53 -18.48 2.95
CA GLU A 22 -1.39 -19.84 3.47
C GLU A 22 -2.49 -20.80 2.97
N LYS A 23 -3.75 -20.34 2.92
CA LYS A 23 -4.84 -21.14 2.34
C LYS A 23 -4.54 -21.49 0.88
N LEU A 24 -4.03 -20.53 0.10
CA LEU A 24 -3.65 -20.74 -1.29
C LEU A 24 -2.50 -21.75 -1.41
N ARG A 25 -1.45 -21.60 -0.61
CA ARG A 25 -0.32 -22.55 -0.58
C ARG A 25 -0.78 -23.97 -0.29
N GLN A 26 -1.64 -24.14 0.73
CA GLN A 26 -2.18 -25.43 1.12
C GLN A 26 -3.07 -26.03 0.02
N LEU A 27 -3.96 -25.22 -0.59
CA LEU A 27 -4.83 -25.64 -1.69
C LEU A 27 -4.02 -26.17 -2.87
N LEU A 28 -2.91 -25.52 -3.18
CA LEU A 28 -1.98 -25.91 -4.24
C LEU A 28 -1.03 -27.05 -3.83
N LYS A 29 -1.11 -27.53 -2.58
CA LYS A 29 -0.24 -28.58 -2.02
C LYS A 29 1.24 -28.25 -2.13
N ILE A 30 1.62 -26.98 -2.05
CA ILE A 30 2.99 -26.50 -2.08
C ILE A 30 3.55 -26.59 -0.65
N GLN A 31 4.68 -27.29 -0.45
CA GLN A 31 5.31 -27.36 0.86
C GLN A 31 5.99 -26.05 1.24
N SER A 32 6.80 -25.52 0.34
CA SER A 32 7.50 -24.26 0.48
C SER A 32 7.74 -23.63 -0.89
N TRP A 33 7.90 -22.32 -0.95
CA TRP A 33 8.00 -21.57 -2.19
C TRP A 33 8.99 -20.40 -2.13
N HIS A 34 9.39 -19.93 -3.29
CA HIS A 34 10.10 -18.68 -3.43
C HIS A 34 9.09 -17.53 -3.44
N VAL A 35 9.36 -16.49 -2.67
CA VAL A 35 8.45 -15.34 -2.55
C VAL A 35 9.07 -14.13 -3.22
N PHE A 36 8.30 -13.51 -4.11
CA PHE A 36 8.65 -12.26 -4.78
C PHE A 36 7.65 -11.16 -4.41
N GLY A 37 8.17 -9.99 -3.98
CA GLY A 37 7.32 -8.86 -3.64
C GLY A 37 7.95 -7.51 -3.99
N GLY A 38 7.11 -6.56 -4.42
CA GLY A 38 7.53 -5.20 -4.70
C GLY A 38 6.64 -4.17 -4.01
N SER A 39 7.23 -3.08 -3.47
CA SER A 39 6.50 -2.04 -2.75
C SER A 39 5.71 -2.63 -1.57
N TRP A 40 4.38 -2.41 -1.48
CA TRP A 40 3.52 -3.11 -0.51
C TRP A 40 3.69 -4.63 -0.53
N GLY A 41 3.92 -5.23 -1.69
CA GLY A 41 4.23 -6.64 -1.79
C GLY A 41 5.53 -7.04 -1.09
N SER A 42 6.53 -6.14 -0.96
CA SER A 42 7.73 -6.42 -0.17
C SER A 42 7.43 -6.44 1.33
N THR A 43 6.58 -5.52 1.80
CA THR A 43 6.07 -5.49 3.17
C THR A 43 5.37 -6.81 3.52
N LEU A 44 4.39 -7.18 2.69
CA LEU A 44 3.61 -8.41 2.88
C LEU A 44 4.47 -9.66 2.82
N SER A 45 5.45 -9.71 1.91
CA SER A 45 6.39 -10.83 1.79
C SER A 45 7.28 -11.00 3.02
N LEU A 46 7.74 -9.88 3.59
CA LEU A 46 8.53 -9.91 4.84
C LEU A 46 7.68 -10.40 6.01
N ILE A 47 6.46 -9.90 6.17
CA ILE A 47 5.55 -10.32 7.23
C ILE A 47 5.23 -11.81 7.08
N TYR A 48 4.92 -12.26 5.86
CA TYR A 48 4.69 -13.68 5.59
C TYR A 48 5.90 -14.54 5.95
N ALA A 49 7.11 -14.13 5.56
CA ALA A 49 8.32 -14.88 5.87
C ALA A 49 8.65 -14.91 7.37
N ILE A 50 8.35 -13.83 8.11
CA ILE A 50 8.50 -13.77 9.57
C ILE A 50 7.54 -14.77 10.25
N GLN A 51 6.29 -14.85 9.80
CA GLN A 51 5.27 -15.70 10.40
C GLN A 51 5.32 -17.16 9.94
N HIS A 52 5.85 -17.42 8.74
CA HIS A 52 5.90 -18.73 8.09
C HIS A 52 7.29 -19.03 7.52
N THR A 53 8.34 -18.85 8.34
CA THR A 53 9.74 -18.97 7.90
C THR A 53 10.04 -20.29 7.20
N GLU A 54 9.50 -21.41 7.73
CA GLU A 54 9.70 -22.74 7.18
C GLU A 54 8.99 -22.99 5.84
N LYS A 55 8.11 -22.07 5.42
CA LYS A 55 7.42 -22.13 4.13
C LYS A 55 8.12 -21.29 3.06
N VAL A 56 9.16 -20.54 3.41
CA VAL A 56 9.85 -19.62 2.51
C VAL A 56 11.24 -20.15 2.18
N LEU A 57 11.46 -20.50 0.93
CA LEU A 57 12.77 -20.94 0.41
C LEU A 57 13.71 -19.76 0.14
N SER A 58 13.18 -18.66 -0.36
CA SER A 58 13.91 -17.41 -0.57
C SER A 58 12.95 -16.24 -0.73
N LEU A 59 13.46 -15.03 -0.48
CA LEU A 59 12.79 -13.77 -0.72
C LEU A 59 13.50 -12.99 -1.83
N THR A 60 12.75 -12.52 -2.80
CA THR A 60 13.22 -11.52 -3.78
C THR A 60 12.38 -10.27 -3.63
N LEU A 61 12.97 -9.19 -3.13
CA LEU A 61 12.26 -7.96 -2.79
C LEU A 61 12.71 -6.82 -3.69
N ARG A 62 11.76 -6.00 -4.14
CA ARG A 62 11.97 -4.83 -4.97
C ARG A 62 11.26 -3.61 -4.37
N GLY A 63 11.95 -2.44 -4.34
CA GLY A 63 11.37 -1.24 -3.77
C GLY A 63 10.90 -1.50 -2.34
N ILE A 64 11.84 -1.93 -1.48
CA ILE A 64 11.54 -2.32 -0.11
C ILE A 64 10.86 -1.17 0.63
N PHE A 65 9.73 -1.48 1.24
CA PHE A 65 8.90 -0.56 1.98
C PHE A 65 8.46 -1.27 3.27
N LEU A 66 8.69 -0.66 4.41
CA LEU A 66 8.39 -1.25 5.72
C LEU A 66 7.12 -0.67 6.35
N CYS A 67 6.52 0.30 5.67
CA CYS A 67 5.29 1.00 6.08
C CYS A 67 5.38 1.66 7.46
N ARG A 68 6.58 2.15 7.85
CA ARG A 68 6.77 2.88 9.08
C ARG A 68 6.24 4.32 8.97
N GLN A 69 5.86 4.91 10.08
CA GLN A 69 5.28 6.25 10.10
C GLN A 69 6.17 7.32 9.41
N HIS A 70 7.49 7.23 9.57
CA HIS A 70 8.37 8.19 8.90
C HIS A 70 8.41 8.00 7.37
N GLU A 71 8.26 6.77 6.85
CA GLU A 71 8.19 6.50 5.41
C GLU A 71 6.87 7.04 4.83
N LEU A 72 5.77 6.83 5.54
CA LEU A 72 4.46 7.38 5.18
C LEU A 72 4.46 8.91 5.24
N THR A 73 5.01 9.49 6.29
CA THR A 73 5.16 10.94 6.43
C THR A 73 6.01 11.53 5.31
N TRP A 74 7.14 10.88 4.99
CA TRP A 74 8.01 11.33 3.91
C TRP A 74 7.31 11.31 2.56
N PHE A 75 6.51 10.28 2.28
CA PHE A 75 5.88 10.12 0.97
C PHE A 75 4.58 10.93 0.82
N TYR A 76 3.70 10.92 1.84
CA TYR A 76 2.35 11.49 1.75
C TYR A 76 2.20 12.87 2.40
N GLN A 77 3.17 13.34 3.16
CA GLN A 77 3.03 14.61 3.88
C GLN A 77 4.12 15.63 3.55
N LYS A 78 5.40 15.26 3.71
CA LYS A 78 6.52 16.17 3.49
C LYS A 78 7.82 15.38 3.27
N GLY A 79 8.40 15.52 2.10
CA GLY A 79 9.63 14.86 1.68
C GLY A 79 9.62 14.63 0.18
N ALA A 80 8.83 13.68 -0.31
CA ALA A 80 8.62 13.47 -1.74
C ALA A 80 8.04 14.72 -2.44
N SER A 81 7.30 15.55 -1.72
CA SER A 81 6.82 16.88 -2.17
C SER A 81 7.94 17.82 -2.64
N GLU A 82 9.14 17.69 -2.08
CA GLU A 82 10.31 18.50 -2.49
C GLU A 82 10.89 18.02 -3.83
N ILE A 83 10.64 16.78 -4.20
CA ILE A 83 11.12 16.17 -5.45
C ILE A 83 10.08 16.34 -6.57
N PHE A 84 8.79 16.27 -6.23
CA PHE A 84 7.66 16.34 -7.16
C PHE A 84 6.65 17.43 -6.74
N PRO A 85 7.06 18.72 -6.68
CA PRO A 85 6.21 19.77 -6.10
C PRO A 85 4.91 20.01 -6.88
N GLU A 86 4.94 19.97 -8.21
CA GLU A 86 3.73 20.21 -9.02
C GLU A 86 2.70 19.09 -8.82
N GLU A 87 3.16 17.84 -8.77
CA GLU A 87 2.26 16.69 -8.55
C GLU A 87 1.74 16.66 -7.11
N PHE A 88 2.55 17.10 -6.14
CA PHE A 88 2.13 17.23 -4.76
C PHE A 88 1.08 18.32 -4.58
N ASP A 89 1.21 19.44 -5.27
CA ASP A 89 0.20 20.52 -5.28
C ASP A 89 -1.14 20.01 -5.83
N LEU A 90 -1.11 19.22 -6.89
CA LEU A 90 -2.32 18.56 -7.41
C LEU A 90 -2.90 17.55 -6.41
N TYR A 91 -2.05 16.75 -5.77
CA TYR A 91 -2.46 15.80 -4.75
C TYR A 91 -3.17 16.47 -3.59
N GLN A 92 -2.56 17.49 -3.00
CA GLN A 92 -3.15 18.17 -1.84
C GLN A 92 -4.30 19.14 -2.19
N SER A 93 -4.48 19.51 -3.46
CA SER A 93 -5.46 20.51 -3.88
C SER A 93 -6.91 20.13 -3.56
N VAL A 94 -7.22 18.85 -3.56
CA VAL A 94 -8.56 18.31 -3.23
C VAL A 94 -8.85 18.33 -1.72
N ILE A 95 -7.86 18.66 -0.90
CA ILE A 95 -7.98 18.74 0.55
C ILE A 95 -8.04 20.20 1.00
N PRO A 96 -9.05 20.61 1.79
CA PRO A 96 -9.12 21.96 2.37
C PRO A 96 -7.87 22.29 3.19
N LEU A 97 -7.46 23.55 3.16
CA LEU A 97 -6.22 24.02 3.79
C LEU A 97 -6.13 23.66 5.28
N ASN A 98 -7.23 23.76 6.01
CA ASN A 98 -7.30 23.45 7.44
C ASN A 98 -7.21 21.95 7.76
N GLU A 99 -7.32 21.06 6.76
CA GLU A 99 -7.18 19.61 6.92
C GLU A 99 -5.83 19.08 6.41
N ARG A 100 -4.99 19.91 5.77
CA ARG A 100 -3.71 19.49 5.17
C ARG A 100 -2.61 19.14 6.19
N GLY A 101 -2.83 19.37 7.47
CA GLY A 101 -1.90 18.98 8.53
C GLY A 101 -1.70 17.46 8.67
N ASN A 102 -2.65 16.65 8.18
CA ASN A 102 -2.53 15.19 8.10
C ASN A 102 -3.28 14.70 6.86
N LEU A 103 -2.55 14.58 5.75
CA LEU A 103 -3.14 14.25 4.45
C LEU A 103 -3.71 12.83 4.41
N ILE A 104 -3.06 11.84 5.02
CA ILE A 104 -3.60 10.46 5.05
C ILE A 104 -4.97 10.44 5.72
N ASN A 105 -5.11 11.08 6.88
CA ASN A 105 -6.41 11.19 7.57
C ASN A 105 -7.45 11.94 6.71
N ALA A 106 -7.04 13.04 6.08
CA ALA A 106 -7.93 13.85 5.25
C ALA A 106 -8.42 13.08 4.01
N PHE A 107 -7.54 12.31 3.40
CA PHE A 107 -7.89 11.41 2.28
C PHE A 107 -8.78 10.26 2.74
N HIS A 108 -8.45 9.61 3.86
CA HIS A 108 -9.27 8.52 4.39
C HIS A 108 -10.73 8.94 4.60
N LYS A 109 -10.95 10.12 5.21
CA LYS A 109 -12.28 10.69 5.39
C LYS A 109 -13.06 10.78 4.08
N ARG A 110 -12.40 11.21 2.98
CA ARG A 110 -13.02 11.36 1.66
C ARG A 110 -13.20 10.03 0.95
N LEU A 111 -12.20 9.18 1.00
CA LEU A 111 -12.24 7.85 0.38
C LEU A 111 -13.29 6.92 1.02
N THR A 112 -13.74 7.23 2.24
CA THR A 112 -14.82 6.52 2.93
C THR A 112 -16.14 7.29 2.97
N SER A 113 -16.22 8.48 2.34
CA SER A 113 -17.42 9.30 2.27
C SER A 113 -18.56 8.59 1.54
N GLN A 114 -19.81 8.88 1.92
CA GLN A 114 -21.00 8.43 1.19
C GLN A 114 -21.21 9.21 -0.11
N ASP A 115 -20.65 10.42 -0.22
CA ASP A 115 -20.66 11.19 -1.45
C ASP A 115 -19.70 10.59 -2.49
N ARG A 116 -20.28 10.03 -3.56
CA ARG A 116 -19.53 9.42 -4.65
C ARG A 116 -18.60 10.42 -5.35
N SER A 117 -19.03 11.67 -5.51
CA SER A 117 -18.22 12.70 -6.19
C SER A 117 -16.96 13.00 -5.38
N GLU A 118 -17.12 13.19 -4.06
CA GLU A 118 -16.00 13.42 -3.13
C GLU A 118 -15.04 12.22 -3.13
N ARG A 119 -15.57 10.99 -3.06
CA ARG A 119 -14.73 9.77 -3.13
C ARG A 119 -13.93 9.69 -4.42
N THR A 120 -14.59 9.88 -5.56
CA THR A 120 -13.94 9.77 -6.88
C THR A 120 -12.84 10.81 -7.04
N GLN A 121 -13.09 12.04 -6.63
CA GLN A 121 -12.09 13.11 -6.69
C GLN A 121 -10.87 12.79 -5.82
N ALA A 122 -11.08 12.34 -4.60
CA ALA A 122 -10.00 11.92 -3.72
C ALA A 122 -9.23 10.71 -4.28
N ALA A 123 -9.93 9.72 -4.80
CA ALA A 123 -9.32 8.52 -5.39
C ALA A 123 -8.45 8.86 -6.61
N HIS A 124 -8.91 9.76 -7.48
CA HIS A 124 -8.12 10.23 -8.62
C HIS A 124 -6.86 10.97 -8.18
N ALA A 125 -6.96 11.89 -7.21
CA ALA A 125 -5.82 12.66 -6.71
C ALA A 125 -4.76 11.75 -6.05
N TRP A 126 -5.19 10.82 -5.20
CA TRP A 126 -4.32 9.82 -4.57
C TRP A 126 -3.61 8.95 -5.61
N THR A 127 -4.39 8.37 -6.52
CA THR A 127 -3.84 7.48 -7.55
C THR A 127 -2.90 8.22 -8.50
N ARG A 128 -3.20 9.48 -8.84
CA ARG A 128 -2.32 10.30 -9.66
C ARG A 128 -0.99 10.52 -8.96
N TRP A 129 -0.97 10.85 -7.68
CA TRP A 129 0.23 11.01 -6.87
C TRP A 129 1.11 9.76 -6.95
N GLU A 130 0.55 8.59 -6.68
CA GLU A 130 1.26 7.31 -6.76
C GLU A 130 1.82 7.02 -8.16
N MET A 131 1.01 7.22 -9.19
CA MET A 131 1.43 6.93 -10.57
C MET A 131 2.48 7.92 -11.08
N SER A 132 2.45 9.17 -10.66
CA SER A 132 3.41 10.20 -11.08
C SER A 132 4.78 10.00 -10.42
N THR A 133 4.80 9.56 -9.17
CA THR A 133 6.04 9.40 -8.38
C THR A 133 6.70 8.03 -8.54
N SER A 134 5.99 7.05 -9.15
CA SER A 134 6.52 5.70 -9.39
C SER A 134 7.62 5.63 -10.45
N TYR A 135 7.83 6.69 -11.22
CA TYR A 135 8.82 6.77 -12.29
C TYR A 135 9.53 8.13 -12.27
N LEU A 136 10.82 8.15 -12.56
CA LEU A 136 11.57 9.41 -12.72
C LEU A 136 10.96 10.31 -13.81
N LYS A 137 10.46 9.71 -14.88
CA LYS A 137 9.65 10.38 -15.90
C LYS A 137 8.29 9.68 -15.94
N PRO A 138 7.23 10.34 -15.49
CA PRO A 138 5.89 9.77 -15.49
C PRO A 138 5.50 9.28 -16.90
N LYS A 139 4.94 8.07 -16.96
CA LYS A 139 4.43 7.52 -18.21
C LYS A 139 2.97 7.93 -18.36
N GLU A 140 2.60 8.47 -19.50
CA GLU A 140 1.22 8.87 -19.80
C GLU A 140 0.20 7.76 -19.49
N PHE A 141 0.51 6.52 -19.86
CA PHE A 141 -0.32 5.35 -19.53
C PHE A 141 -0.53 5.17 -18.04
N SER A 142 0.47 5.45 -17.20
CA SER A 142 0.34 5.33 -15.74
C SER A 142 -0.55 6.42 -15.17
N ILE A 143 -0.41 7.65 -15.66
CA ILE A 143 -1.25 8.78 -15.25
C ILE A 143 -2.71 8.54 -15.68
N ASN A 144 -2.94 8.01 -16.89
CA ASN A 144 -4.28 7.71 -17.39
C ASN A 144 -5.03 6.66 -16.55
N LYS A 145 -4.33 5.80 -15.79
CA LYS A 145 -4.99 4.93 -14.81
C LYS A 145 -5.67 5.70 -13.69
N ALA A 146 -5.15 6.88 -13.32
CA ALA A 146 -5.73 7.70 -12.27
C ALA A 146 -7.11 8.26 -12.64
N THR A 147 -7.48 8.31 -13.91
CA THR A 147 -8.79 8.74 -14.38
C THR A 147 -9.80 7.61 -14.54
N ASN A 148 -9.40 6.37 -14.27
CA ASN A 148 -10.30 5.22 -14.27
C ASN A 148 -10.93 5.05 -12.88
N ASP A 149 -12.22 5.38 -12.75
CA ASP A 149 -12.94 5.38 -11.46
C ASP A 149 -12.81 4.06 -10.71
N ASN A 150 -13.05 2.93 -11.38
CA ASN A 150 -13.01 1.62 -10.72
C ASN A 150 -11.60 1.26 -10.23
N PHE A 151 -10.57 1.59 -11.02
CA PHE A 151 -9.20 1.35 -10.61
C PHE A 151 -8.80 2.26 -9.45
N SER A 152 -9.06 3.56 -9.56
CA SER A 152 -8.67 4.55 -8.56
C SER A 152 -9.41 4.36 -7.25
N ASP A 153 -10.71 4.04 -7.28
CA ASP A 153 -11.49 3.76 -6.07
C ASP A 153 -10.88 2.57 -5.30
N SER A 154 -10.68 1.44 -5.98
CA SER A 154 -10.12 0.27 -5.31
C SER A 154 -8.68 0.48 -4.86
N PHE A 155 -7.86 1.14 -5.66
CA PHE A 155 -6.45 1.39 -5.36
C PHE A 155 -6.30 2.31 -4.15
N ALA A 156 -6.84 3.54 -4.24
CA ALA A 156 -6.69 4.54 -3.20
C ALA A 156 -7.37 4.14 -1.88
N ARG A 157 -8.59 3.58 -1.95
CA ARG A 157 -9.35 3.18 -0.77
C ARG A 157 -8.64 2.11 0.04
N ILE A 158 -8.20 1.04 -0.63
CA ILE A 158 -7.54 -0.08 0.04
C ILE A 158 -6.18 0.38 0.58
N GLU A 159 -5.37 1.07 -0.21
CA GLU A 159 -4.06 1.52 0.21
C GLU A 159 -4.13 2.48 1.41
N CYS A 160 -4.99 3.51 1.35
CA CYS A 160 -5.20 4.43 2.45
C CYS A 160 -5.73 3.73 3.72
N HIS A 161 -6.60 2.72 3.56
CA HIS A 161 -7.08 1.89 4.66
C HIS A 161 -5.94 1.17 5.40
N TYR A 162 -4.97 0.62 4.69
CA TYR A 162 -3.80 0.02 5.33
C TYR A 162 -2.95 1.05 6.05
N PHE A 163 -2.72 2.21 5.45
CA PHE A 163 -1.84 3.23 6.02
C PHE A 163 -2.44 3.90 7.27
N ILE A 164 -3.73 4.21 7.27
CA ILE A 164 -4.40 4.81 8.44
C ILE A 164 -4.44 3.87 9.64
N ASN A 165 -4.42 2.56 9.40
CA ASN A 165 -4.45 1.52 10.42
C ASN A 165 -3.05 0.94 10.72
N ASN A 166 -1.96 1.64 10.37
CA ASN A 166 -0.58 1.16 10.58
C ASN A 166 -0.37 -0.26 10.06
N ILE A 167 -0.96 -0.57 8.90
CA ILE A 167 -0.98 -1.93 8.33
C ILE A 167 -1.46 -3.04 9.28
N PHE A 168 -2.23 -2.67 10.32
CA PHE A 168 -2.72 -3.57 11.39
C PHE A 168 -1.59 -4.27 12.17
N LEU A 169 -0.44 -3.61 12.29
CA LEU A 169 0.73 -4.09 13.04
C LEU A 169 1.30 -2.95 13.91
N GLU A 170 2.07 -3.33 14.92
CA GLU A 170 2.81 -2.39 15.73
C GLU A 170 3.91 -1.71 14.92
N GLU A 171 4.21 -0.45 15.26
CA GLU A 171 5.31 0.29 14.66
C GLU A 171 6.62 -0.49 14.83
N ASN A 172 7.41 -0.58 13.77
CA ASN A 172 8.66 -1.34 13.71
C ASN A 172 8.51 -2.87 13.85
N TYR A 173 7.33 -3.44 13.66
CA TYR A 173 7.15 -4.90 13.71
C TYR A 173 8.14 -5.64 12.80
N ILE A 174 8.30 -5.20 11.55
CA ILE A 174 9.20 -5.86 10.59
C ILE A 174 10.67 -5.71 10.99
N PRO A 175 11.22 -4.51 11.28
CA PRO A 175 12.63 -4.37 11.67
C PRO A 175 13.00 -5.16 12.94
N VAL A 176 12.10 -5.25 13.91
CA VAL A 176 12.33 -6.02 15.14
C VAL A 176 12.29 -7.51 14.86
N SER A 177 11.25 -7.99 14.18
CA SER A 177 11.05 -9.42 13.94
C SER A 177 12.01 -9.98 12.89
N TYR A 178 12.47 -9.15 11.93
CA TYR A 178 13.43 -9.54 10.90
C TYR A 178 14.76 -10.03 11.50
N THR A 179 15.19 -9.53 12.65
CA THR A 179 16.43 -9.99 13.31
C THR A 179 16.42 -11.46 13.67
N HIS A 180 15.24 -12.07 13.76
CA HIS A 180 15.04 -13.49 14.04
C HIS A 180 14.77 -14.34 12.78
N LEU A 181 14.71 -13.67 11.60
CA LEU A 181 14.46 -14.36 10.34
C LEU A 181 15.75 -15.02 9.84
N THR A 182 15.91 -16.31 10.10
CA THR A 182 16.99 -17.11 9.54
C THR A 182 16.48 -17.89 8.34
N LEU A 183 16.68 -17.34 7.13
CA LEU A 183 16.46 -18.10 5.90
C LEU A 183 17.65 -19.02 5.66
N PRO A 184 17.45 -20.23 5.07
CA PRO A 184 18.54 -21.13 4.71
C PRO A 184 19.53 -20.40 3.79
N THR A 185 20.73 -20.13 4.27
CA THR A 185 21.84 -19.69 3.42
C THR A 185 22.41 -20.90 2.71
N LYS A 186 22.32 -20.91 1.40
CA LYS A 186 23.05 -21.88 0.57
C LYS A 186 24.42 -21.37 0.21
#